data_ae3a9ac85ad7c0edbddbb9407d148339
#
_entry.id   ae3a9ac85ad7c0edbddbb9407d148339
#
_cell.length_a   1.000
_cell.length_b   1.000
_cell.length_c   1.000
_cell.angle_alpha   90.00
_cell.angle_beta   90.00
_cell.angle_gamma   90.00
#
_symmetry.space_group_name_H-M   'P 1'
#
loop_
_entity.id
_entity.type
_entity.pdbx_description
1 polymer ?
#
loop_
_entity_poly.entity_id
_entity_poly.type
_entity_poly.pdbx_seq_one_letter_code
_entity_poly.pdbx_strand_id
1 'polypeptide(L)'
;MLRFLFRGLTPERARGAALFDAVTAEARRPHWFVEGTVPDTLDGRFGVLATITALVLVRLEREGEAGHDASVALSERFIHVMESEHRELGLGDPTLGKTVRKLVAMLGRRVELWRDTTGDALEATLQSLYKNPPPDEPLRHSAAALADLARRLDVTPLTELEQGKIA
;
A
#
# COMPACT_ATOMS: atom_id res chain seq x y z
N MET A 1 26.86 3.66 -30.37
CA MET A 1 26.34 2.28 -30.51
C MET A 1 26.15 1.55 -29.17
N LEU A 2 26.25 2.22 -28.02
CA LEU A 2 26.08 1.61 -26.68
C LEU A 2 24.68 1.78 -26.05
N ARG A 3 23.78 2.58 -26.67
CA ARG A 3 22.42 2.81 -26.14
C ARG A 3 21.46 1.62 -26.34
N PHE A 4 21.83 0.63 -27.16
CA PHE A 4 20.96 -0.52 -27.45
C PHE A 4 21.10 -1.66 -26.43
N LEU A 5 22.22 -1.74 -25.72
CA LEU A 5 22.50 -2.80 -24.74
C LEU A 5 21.83 -2.55 -23.35
N PHE A 6 21.39 -1.33 -23.06
CA PHE A 6 20.76 -0.99 -21.79
C PHE A 6 19.22 -0.87 -21.85
N ARG A 7 18.62 -1.18 -22.99
CA ARG A 7 17.17 -1.09 -23.20
C ARG A 7 16.37 -2.20 -22.51
N GLY A 8 17.03 -3.27 -22.08
CA GLY A 8 16.41 -4.42 -21.42
C GLY A 8 16.46 -4.42 -19.89
N LEU A 9 17.25 -3.51 -19.28
CA LEU A 9 17.45 -3.49 -17.81
C LEU A 9 16.68 -2.40 -17.06
N THR A 10 16.04 -1.48 -17.79
CA THR A 10 15.36 -0.32 -17.20
C THR A 10 13.84 -0.43 -17.12
N PRO A 11 13.10 -1.23 -17.92
CA PRO A 11 11.64 -1.25 -17.88
C PRO A 11 11.06 -1.92 -16.65
N GLU A 12 11.69 -2.97 -16.13
CA GLU A 12 11.13 -3.76 -15.01
C GLU A 12 11.20 -3.04 -13.67
N ARG A 13 12.28 -2.30 -13.40
CA ARG A 13 12.40 -1.46 -12.19
C ARG A 13 11.51 -0.22 -12.23
N ALA A 14 11.13 0.24 -13.40
CA ALA A 14 10.20 1.38 -13.56
C ALA A 14 8.73 0.96 -13.42
N ARG A 15 8.40 -0.33 -13.64
CA ARG A 15 7.04 -0.84 -13.45
C ARG A 15 6.60 -0.67 -12.00
N GLY A 16 5.42 -0.15 -11.80
CA GLY A 16 4.82 0.09 -10.48
C GLY A 16 5.46 1.21 -9.67
N ALA A 17 6.56 1.85 -10.14
CA ALA A 17 7.21 2.93 -9.39
C ALA A 17 6.27 4.14 -9.21
N ALA A 18 5.66 4.62 -10.28
CA ALA A 18 4.74 5.76 -10.22
C ALA A 18 3.55 5.49 -9.30
N LEU A 19 2.96 4.30 -9.38
CA LEU A 19 1.85 3.90 -8.52
C LEU A 19 2.29 3.76 -7.06
N PHE A 20 3.45 3.15 -6.81
CA PHE A 20 4.01 3.04 -5.46
C PHE A 20 4.40 4.39 -4.87
N ASP A 21 4.94 5.31 -5.67
CA ASP A 21 5.26 6.67 -5.24
C ASP A 21 3.99 7.44 -4.84
N ALA A 22 2.90 7.28 -5.59
CA ALA A 22 1.60 7.87 -5.25
C ALA A 22 1.01 7.28 -3.97
N VAL A 23 1.07 5.95 -3.80
CA VAL A 23 0.68 5.25 -2.56
C VAL A 23 1.48 5.76 -1.37
N THR A 24 2.79 5.93 -1.55
CA THR A 24 3.69 6.45 -0.51
C THR A 24 3.38 7.91 -0.17
N ALA A 25 3.10 8.73 -1.17
CA ALA A 25 2.71 10.13 -0.96
C ALA A 25 1.41 10.24 -0.16
N GLU A 26 0.39 9.46 -0.50
CA GLU A 26 -0.87 9.39 0.26
C GLU A 26 -0.63 8.91 1.70
N ALA A 27 0.19 7.87 1.90
CA ALA A 27 0.48 7.32 3.23
C ALA A 27 1.25 8.30 4.14
N ARG A 28 1.94 9.27 3.55
CA ARG A 28 2.70 10.30 4.31
C ARG A 28 1.88 11.54 4.65
N ARG A 29 0.61 11.60 4.25
CA ARG A 29 -0.23 12.77 4.58
C ARG A 29 -0.39 12.91 6.10
N PRO A 30 -0.22 14.12 6.65
CA PRO A 30 -0.23 14.34 8.10
C PRO A 30 -1.52 13.91 8.81
N HIS A 31 -2.66 13.99 8.14
CA HIS A 31 -3.97 13.72 8.75
C HIS A 31 -4.12 12.28 9.30
N TRP A 32 -3.34 11.31 8.82
CA TRP A 32 -3.34 9.96 9.39
C TRP A 32 -2.85 9.96 10.84
N PHE A 33 -1.85 10.79 11.12
CA PHE A 33 -1.13 10.83 12.39
C PHE A 33 -1.66 11.91 13.34
N VAL A 34 -2.18 13.02 12.80
CA VAL A 34 -2.70 14.15 13.57
C VAL A 34 -4.17 13.91 13.92
N GLU A 35 -5.05 13.92 12.93
CA GLU A 35 -6.50 13.75 13.12
C GLU A 35 -6.86 12.29 13.38
N GLY A 36 -6.26 11.37 12.63
CA GLY A 36 -6.46 9.93 12.79
C GLY A 36 -5.76 9.33 14.00
N THR A 37 -4.83 10.05 14.63
CA THR A 37 -4.03 9.59 15.77
C THR A 37 -3.37 8.22 15.61
N VAL A 38 -3.12 7.79 14.36
CA VAL A 38 -2.26 6.63 14.12
C VAL A 38 -0.88 6.93 14.72
N PRO A 39 -0.30 6.04 15.53
CA PRO A 39 1.01 6.33 16.14
C PRO A 39 2.07 6.66 15.07
N ASP A 40 2.74 7.81 15.20
CA ASP A 40 3.81 8.21 14.30
C ASP A 40 5.12 7.46 14.62
N THR A 41 5.03 6.15 14.50
CA THR A 41 6.11 5.18 14.67
C THR A 41 6.33 4.43 13.36
N LEU A 42 7.42 3.69 13.26
CA LEU A 42 7.69 2.83 12.10
C LEU A 42 6.52 1.87 11.82
N ASP A 43 5.98 1.24 12.86
CA ASP A 43 4.85 0.31 12.76
C ASP A 43 3.55 1.02 12.29
N GLY A 44 3.27 2.22 12.82
CA GLY A 44 2.09 3.00 12.42
C GLY A 44 2.20 3.48 10.97
N ARG A 45 3.34 4.02 10.57
CA ARG A 45 3.62 4.43 9.18
C ARG A 45 3.53 3.24 8.23
N PHE A 46 4.07 2.09 8.62
CA PHE A 46 3.93 0.85 7.87
C PHE A 46 2.46 0.41 7.74
N GLY A 47 1.69 0.50 8.84
CA GLY A 47 0.27 0.16 8.84
C GLY A 47 -0.53 0.99 7.83
N VAL A 48 -0.31 2.30 7.78
CA VAL A 48 -0.95 3.21 6.80
C VAL A 48 -0.54 2.83 5.38
N LEU A 49 0.78 2.71 5.12
CA LEU A 49 1.30 2.36 3.79
C LEU A 49 0.74 1.02 3.29
N ALA A 50 0.75 -0.02 4.13
CA ALA A 50 0.24 -1.33 3.78
C ALA A 50 -1.28 -1.33 3.53
N THR A 51 -2.04 -0.51 4.26
CA THR A 51 -3.48 -0.39 4.08
C THR A 51 -3.84 0.30 2.77
N ILE A 52 -3.16 1.40 2.44
CA ILE A 52 -3.36 2.09 1.15
C ILE A 52 -2.94 1.18 -0.01
N THR A 53 -1.81 0.48 0.12
CA THR A 53 -1.38 -0.52 -0.88
C THR A 53 -2.45 -1.58 -1.08
N ALA A 54 -3.05 -2.10 0.00
CA ALA A 54 -4.11 -3.11 -0.08
C ALA A 54 -5.36 -2.59 -0.80
N LEU A 55 -5.79 -1.34 -0.55
CA LEU A 55 -6.91 -0.73 -1.26
C LEU A 55 -6.65 -0.64 -2.77
N VAL A 56 -5.44 -0.24 -3.17
CA VAL A 56 -5.06 -0.17 -4.58
C VAL A 56 -5.04 -1.58 -5.19
N LEU A 57 -4.51 -2.58 -4.49
CA LEU A 57 -4.52 -3.97 -4.97
C LEU A 57 -5.94 -4.51 -5.16
N VAL A 58 -6.84 -4.27 -4.19
CA VAL A 58 -8.27 -4.64 -4.32
C VAL A 58 -8.92 -3.97 -5.54
N ARG A 59 -8.58 -2.70 -5.80
CA ARG A 59 -9.06 -2.00 -6.99
C ARG A 59 -8.53 -2.63 -8.28
N LEU A 60 -7.23 -2.98 -8.32
CA LEU A 60 -6.61 -3.60 -9.49
C LEU A 60 -7.14 -5.01 -9.75
N GLU A 61 -7.48 -5.78 -8.71
CA GLU A 61 -8.13 -7.10 -8.84
C GLU A 61 -9.46 -7.03 -9.61
N ARG A 62 -10.20 -5.94 -9.45
CA ARG A 62 -11.49 -5.74 -10.16
C ARG A 62 -11.32 -5.54 -11.67
N GLU A 63 -10.13 -5.18 -12.12
CA GLU A 63 -9.78 -5.11 -13.55
C GLU A 63 -9.50 -6.50 -14.16
N GLY A 64 -9.49 -7.55 -13.34
CA GLY A 64 -9.18 -8.90 -13.78
C GLY A 64 -7.78 -8.99 -14.38
N GLU A 65 -7.67 -9.61 -15.55
CA GLU A 65 -6.38 -9.84 -16.21
C GLU A 65 -5.66 -8.53 -16.60
N ALA A 66 -6.42 -7.49 -16.94
CA ALA A 66 -5.83 -6.18 -17.27
C ALA A 66 -5.10 -5.53 -16.10
N GLY A 67 -5.55 -5.74 -14.86
CA GLY A 67 -4.91 -5.21 -13.65
C GLY A 67 -3.79 -6.09 -13.08
N HIS A 68 -3.61 -7.31 -13.62
CA HIS A 68 -2.68 -8.29 -13.06
C HIS A 68 -1.23 -7.78 -13.02
N ASP A 69 -0.72 -7.29 -14.13
CA ASP A 69 0.66 -6.79 -14.24
C ASP A 69 0.94 -5.63 -13.28
N ALA A 70 -0.02 -4.71 -13.14
CA ALA A 70 0.07 -3.60 -12.19
C ALA A 70 0.04 -4.08 -10.73
N SER A 71 -0.79 -5.08 -10.41
CA SER A 71 -0.86 -5.69 -9.07
C SER A 71 0.44 -6.37 -8.68
N VAL A 72 1.03 -7.14 -9.59
CA VAL A 72 2.33 -7.81 -9.38
C VAL A 72 3.42 -6.76 -9.17
N ALA A 73 3.52 -5.77 -10.07
CA ALA A 73 4.54 -4.73 -9.99
C ALA A 73 4.45 -3.91 -8.70
N LEU A 74 3.24 -3.55 -8.24
CA LEU A 74 3.03 -2.83 -7.00
C LEU A 74 3.43 -3.69 -5.79
N SER A 75 3.04 -4.95 -5.76
CA SER A 75 3.37 -5.90 -4.68
C SER A 75 4.87 -6.14 -4.56
N GLU A 76 5.55 -6.37 -5.67
CA GLU A 76 7.01 -6.55 -5.71
C GLU A 76 7.74 -5.30 -5.26
N ARG A 77 7.28 -4.13 -5.70
CA ARG A 77 7.87 -2.85 -5.29
C ARG A 77 7.70 -2.59 -3.80
N PHE A 78 6.50 -2.84 -3.26
CA PHE A 78 6.23 -2.74 -1.82
C PHE A 78 7.18 -3.64 -1.03
N ILE A 79 7.29 -4.92 -1.38
CA ILE A 79 8.16 -5.88 -0.70
C ILE A 79 9.62 -5.42 -0.77
N HIS A 80 10.10 -5.05 -1.97
CA HIS A 80 11.49 -4.62 -2.18
C HIS A 80 11.87 -3.40 -1.32
N VAL A 81 10.99 -2.40 -1.25
CA VAL A 81 11.24 -1.21 -0.44
C VAL A 81 11.24 -1.57 1.05
N MET A 82 10.31 -2.40 1.50
CA MET A 82 10.25 -2.85 2.88
C MET A 82 11.47 -3.70 3.28
N GLU A 83 11.99 -4.52 2.38
CA GLU A 83 13.24 -5.25 2.60
C GLU A 83 14.43 -4.31 2.75
N SER A 84 14.54 -3.29 1.91
CA SER A 84 15.61 -2.31 1.98
C SER A 84 15.59 -1.54 3.30
N GLU A 85 14.43 -1.08 3.74
CA GLU A 85 14.25 -0.41 5.03
C GLU A 85 14.69 -1.32 6.20
N HIS A 86 14.32 -2.61 6.17
CA HIS A 86 14.72 -3.56 7.21
C HIS A 86 16.22 -3.86 7.21
N ARG A 87 16.89 -3.89 6.05
CA ARG A 87 18.34 -4.03 5.96
C ARG A 87 19.08 -2.84 6.55
N GLU A 88 18.61 -1.63 6.28
CA GLU A 88 19.18 -0.39 6.83
C GLU A 88 19.08 -0.36 8.37
N LEU A 89 18.07 -1.02 8.93
CA LEU A 89 17.90 -1.19 10.38
C LEU A 89 18.80 -2.29 10.98
N GLY A 90 19.69 -2.92 10.20
CA GLY A 90 20.68 -3.89 10.67
C GLY A 90 20.14 -5.31 10.91
N LEU A 91 18.99 -5.66 10.35
CA LEU A 91 18.46 -7.03 10.39
C LEU A 91 19.21 -7.91 9.38
N GLY A 92 20.03 -8.82 9.86
CA GLY A 92 20.88 -9.69 9.03
C GLY A 92 20.11 -10.69 8.16
N ASP A 93 20.80 -11.22 7.13
CA ASP A 93 20.28 -12.09 6.07
C ASP A 93 19.41 -13.30 6.52
N PRO A 94 19.71 -14.04 7.63
CA PRO A 94 18.87 -15.18 8.02
C PRO A 94 17.45 -14.80 8.44
N THR A 95 17.25 -13.56 8.90
CA THR A 95 15.94 -13.03 9.32
C THR A 95 15.15 -12.41 8.17
N LEU A 96 15.82 -12.05 7.08
CA LEU A 96 15.22 -11.36 5.94
C LEU A 96 14.10 -12.19 5.29
N GLY A 97 14.36 -13.46 4.98
CA GLY A 97 13.34 -14.33 4.38
C GLY A 97 12.11 -14.54 5.29
N LYS A 98 12.29 -14.54 6.60
CA LYS A 98 11.19 -14.60 7.58
C LYS A 98 10.43 -13.28 7.61
N THR A 99 11.13 -12.17 7.52
CA THR A 99 10.55 -10.82 7.47
C THR A 99 9.71 -10.64 6.21
N VAL A 100 10.22 -11.02 5.05
CA VAL A 100 9.49 -10.96 3.77
C VAL A 100 8.20 -11.75 3.85
N ARG A 101 8.24 -13.00 4.30
CA ARG A 101 7.02 -13.81 4.48
C ARG A 101 6.00 -13.15 5.41
N LYS A 102 6.47 -12.51 6.47
CA LYS A 102 5.61 -11.75 7.38
C LYS A 102 4.97 -10.54 6.70
N LEU A 103 5.73 -9.79 5.92
CA LEU A 103 5.25 -8.63 5.16
C LEU A 103 4.19 -9.04 4.13
N VAL A 104 4.47 -10.09 3.36
CA VAL A 104 3.51 -10.64 2.38
C VAL A 104 2.23 -11.09 3.07
N ALA A 105 2.34 -11.83 4.18
CA ALA A 105 1.17 -12.28 4.93
C ALA A 105 0.36 -11.12 5.54
N MET A 106 1.03 -10.06 5.98
CA MET A 106 0.38 -8.86 6.52
C MET A 106 -0.34 -8.05 5.45
N LEU A 107 0.25 -7.92 4.26
CA LEU A 107 -0.39 -7.29 3.11
C LEU A 107 -1.58 -8.11 2.63
N GLY A 108 -1.41 -9.44 2.47
CA GLY A 108 -2.47 -10.35 2.04
C GLY A 108 -3.71 -10.29 2.94
N ARG A 109 -3.51 -10.31 4.27
CA ARG A 109 -4.65 -10.16 5.21
C ARG A 109 -5.40 -8.84 5.06
N ARG A 110 -4.69 -7.75 4.75
CA ARG A 110 -5.36 -6.46 4.48
C ARG A 110 -6.13 -6.47 3.18
N VAL A 111 -5.58 -7.08 2.14
CA VAL A 111 -6.28 -7.24 0.86
C VAL A 111 -7.58 -8.03 1.06
N GLU A 112 -7.53 -9.17 1.77
CA GLU A 112 -8.73 -9.97 2.09
C GLU A 112 -9.75 -9.14 2.88
N LEU A 113 -9.32 -8.46 3.94
CA LEU A 113 -10.17 -7.64 4.78
C LEU A 113 -10.88 -6.53 3.98
N TRP A 114 -10.14 -5.81 3.14
CA TRP A 114 -10.71 -4.71 2.37
C TRP A 114 -11.50 -5.16 1.14
N ARG A 115 -11.22 -6.34 0.60
CA ARG A 115 -12.03 -6.97 -0.46
C ARG A 115 -13.45 -7.26 0.01
N ASP A 116 -13.59 -7.72 1.25
CA ASP A 116 -14.86 -8.12 1.85
C ASP A 116 -15.59 -6.94 2.52
N THR A 117 -14.94 -5.78 2.63
CA THR A 117 -15.54 -4.60 3.27
C THR A 117 -16.59 -3.98 2.35
N THR A 118 -17.84 -4.06 2.77
CA THR A 118 -19.00 -3.47 2.10
C THR A 118 -19.70 -2.50 3.05
N GLY A 119 -19.62 -1.20 2.76
CA GLY A 119 -20.29 -0.15 3.54
C GLY A 119 -19.45 0.43 4.65
N ASP A 120 -19.66 0.05 5.91
CA ASP A 120 -18.94 0.64 7.05
C ASP A 120 -17.49 0.14 7.13
N ALA A 121 -16.54 1.06 6.93
CA ALA A 121 -15.12 0.78 6.96
C ALA A 121 -14.50 0.85 8.38
N LEU A 122 -15.27 1.07 9.42
CA LEU A 122 -14.75 1.29 10.80
C LEU A 122 -13.95 0.09 11.29
N GLU A 123 -14.53 -1.11 11.20
CA GLU A 123 -13.88 -2.34 11.66
C GLU A 123 -12.62 -2.65 10.84
N ALA A 124 -12.69 -2.54 9.53
CA ALA A 124 -11.54 -2.74 8.65
C ALA A 124 -10.42 -1.73 8.93
N THR A 125 -10.79 -0.48 9.20
CA THR A 125 -9.85 0.58 9.59
C THR A 125 -9.20 0.29 10.93
N LEU A 126 -9.99 -0.11 11.94
CA LEU A 126 -9.50 -0.46 13.26
C LEU A 126 -8.45 -1.59 13.16
N GLN A 127 -8.78 -2.68 12.48
CA GLN A 127 -7.89 -3.82 12.32
C GLN A 127 -6.63 -3.52 11.48
N SER A 128 -6.72 -2.56 10.57
CA SER A 128 -5.62 -2.21 9.67
C SER A 128 -4.61 -1.24 10.26
N LEU A 129 -5.07 -0.25 11.02
CA LEU A 129 -4.26 0.90 11.43
C LEU A 129 -3.92 0.92 12.93
N TYR A 130 -4.72 0.28 13.77
CA TYR A 130 -4.59 0.45 15.22
C TYR A 130 -4.31 -0.87 15.92
N LYS A 131 -3.35 -0.87 16.84
CA LYS A 131 -3.10 -2.01 17.74
C LYS A 131 -4.07 -2.03 18.92
N ASN A 132 -4.44 -0.83 19.39
CA ASN A 132 -5.43 -0.61 20.42
C ASN A 132 -6.49 0.33 19.88
N PRO A 133 -7.77 0.17 20.25
CA PRO A 133 -8.83 1.05 19.78
C PRO A 133 -8.53 2.52 20.15
N PRO A 134 -8.51 3.43 19.17
CA PRO A 134 -8.41 4.86 19.43
C PRO A 134 -9.77 5.39 19.90
N PRO A 135 -9.87 6.67 20.33
CA PRO A 135 -11.15 7.34 20.48
C PRO A 135 -11.99 7.29 19.20
N ASP A 136 -13.30 7.42 19.33
CA ASP A 136 -14.24 7.29 18.21
C ASP A 136 -14.00 8.29 17.08
N GLU A 137 -13.68 9.54 17.40
CA GLU A 137 -13.49 10.60 16.39
C GLU A 137 -12.28 10.32 15.47
N PRO A 138 -11.06 10.05 15.99
CA PRO A 138 -9.93 9.62 15.17
C PRO A 138 -10.20 8.38 14.30
N LEU A 139 -10.89 7.38 14.84
CA LEU A 139 -11.25 6.19 14.08
C LEU A 139 -12.17 6.52 12.92
N ARG A 140 -13.21 7.33 13.16
CA ARG A 140 -14.13 7.78 12.11
C ARG A 140 -13.45 8.63 11.06
N HIS A 141 -12.51 9.51 11.47
CA HIS A 141 -11.69 10.28 10.53
C HIS A 141 -10.92 9.36 9.58
N SER A 142 -10.18 8.40 10.12
CA SER A 142 -9.39 7.46 9.33
C SER A 142 -10.27 6.57 8.43
N ALA A 143 -11.40 6.09 8.94
CA ALA A 143 -12.34 5.28 8.17
C ALA A 143 -12.96 6.08 7.02
N ALA A 144 -13.36 7.33 7.26
CA ALA A 144 -13.88 8.21 6.21
C ALA A 144 -12.83 8.50 5.14
N ALA A 145 -11.57 8.73 5.53
CA ALA A 145 -10.47 8.96 4.60
C ALA A 145 -10.16 7.73 3.73
N LEU A 146 -10.16 6.52 4.31
CA LEU A 146 -9.96 5.27 3.56
C LEU A 146 -11.14 4.97 2.63
N ALA A 147 -12.37 5.20 3.08
CA ALA A 147 -13.56 5.05 2.25
C ALA A 147 -13.57 6.06 1.08
N ASP A 148 -13.13 7.29 1.33
CA ASP A 148 -12.98 8.30 0.28
C ASP A 148 -11.92 7.90 -0.75
N LEU A 149 -10.77 7.43 -0.28
CA LEU A 149 -9.72 6.91 -1.15
C LEU A 149 -10.23 5.75 -2.01
N ALA A 150 -10.94 4.78 -1.41
CA ALA A 150 -11.51 3.65 -2.14
C ALA A 150 -12.47 4.12 -3.25
N ARG A 151 -13.34 5.11 -2.97
CA ARG A 151 -14.24 5.69 -3.98
C ARG A 151 -13.48 6.39 -5.11
N ARG A 152 -12.42 7.12 -4.80
CA ARG A 152 -11.57 7.78 -5.81
C ARG A 152 -10.88 6.74 -6.69
N LEU A 153 -10.33 5.70 -6.10
CA LEU A 153 -9.73 4.58 -6.82
C LEU A 153 -10.73 3.88 -7.76
N ASP A 154 -11.98 3.69 -7.33
CA ASP A 154 -13.02 3.02 -8.12
C ASP A 154 -13.37 3.76 -9.41
N VAL A 155 -13.29 5.09 -9.41
CA VAL A 155 -13.60 5.91 -10.60
C VAL A 155 -12.37 6.25 -11.44
N THR A 156 -11.17 5.93 -10.95
CA THR A 156 -9.93 6.21 -11.68
C THR A 156 -9.65 5.10 -12.70
N PRO A 157 -9.48 5.43 -13.99
CA PRO A 157 -9.14 4.45 -15.02
C PRO A 157 -7.81 3.74 -14.73
N LEU A 158 -7.69 2.46 -15.12
CA LEU A 158 -6.47 1.67 -14.92
C LEU A 158 -5.22 2.37 -15.45
N THR A 159 -5.30 2.94 -16.66
CA THR A 159 -4.18 3.67 -17.28
C THR A 159 -3.71 4.87 -16.48
N GLU A 160 -4.60 5.50 -15.72
CA GLU A 160 -4.26 6.61 -14.83
C GLU A 160 -3.66 6.10 -13.51
N LEU A 161 -4.19 4.99 -12.97
CA LEU A 161 -3.59 4.33 -11.81
C LEU A 161 -2.14 3.93 -12.08
N GLU A 162 -1.86 3.32 -13.24
CA GLU A 162 -0.50 2.96 -13.66
C GLU A 162 0.45 4.15 -13.76
N GLN A 163 -0.08 5.34 -14.03
CA GLN A 163 0.65 6.60 -14.04
C GLN A 163 0.81 7.23 -12.64
N GLY A 164 0.31 6.57 -11.59
CA GLY A 164 0.36 7.07 -10.22
C GLY A 164 -0.71 8.11 -9.87
N LYS A 165 -1.80 8.19 -10.63
CA LYS A 165 -2.93 9.03 -10.28
C LYS A 165 -3.89 8.23 -9.40
N ILE A 166 -3.88 8.49 -8.11
CA ILE A 166 -4.77 7.88 -7.10
C ILE A 166 -5.67 8.92 -6.40
N ALA A 167 -5.69 10.11 -6.93
CA ALA A 167 -6.41 11.25 -6.37
C ALA A 167 -7.71 11.53 -7.13
#